data_c759a718b00f688692e3a66ffa83c3c7
#
_entry.id   c759a718b00f688692e3a66ffa83c3c7
#
_cell.length_a   1.000
_cell.length_b   1.000
_cell.length_c   1.000
_cell.angle_alpha   90.00
_cell.angle_beta   90.00
_cell.angle_gamma   90.00
#
_symmetry.space_group_name_H-M   'P 1'
#
loop_
_entity.id
_entity.type
_entity.pdbx_description
1 polymer ?
#
loop_
_entity_poly.entity_id
_entity_poly.type
_entity_poly.pdbx_seq_one_letter_code
_entity_poly.pdbx_strand_id
1 'polypeptide(L)'
;DSIPLMAILFKPFHSILPEDFQYIGIYLLLCQLLQTWMAWLLLGAMSIHKPGARLAGTLILGLAPVWFFRWVHPALCSHYVLIGALWIYMGSRKTESLSPWIWRQLLILWISAYTHPYLGGMTLALTFAWLLRLWLVDKRWQAWQSLVGFPIAASIILLNWWVIGYFGVSSEGMGTVGLGEYTLNILSFFDSLNSYSTFVPSLPHMPKQYEGFAYLGLGGILLLLMTLVLRFRAKEKGVLHGLWPLWAFCGLMAVYAMSTDIYVGEFRLLKYSWADFIEEKAQVFRATGRFVWPLYYLVL
;
A
#
# COMPACT_ATOMS: atom_id res chain seq x y z
N ASP A 1 4.33 -17.77 6.47
CA ASP A 1 4.21 -16.82 5.34
C ASP A 1 5.21 -17.20 4.25
N SER A 2 4.74 -17.55 3.08
CA SER A 2 5.61 -17.75 1.93
C SER A 2 5.93 -16.41 1.27
N ILE A 3 7.19 -16.26 0.84
CA ILE A 3 7.64 -15.12 0.03
C ILE A 3 8.14 -15.70 -1.28
N PRO A 4 7.26 -15.89 -2.30
CA PRO A 4 7.62 -16.57 -3.54
C PRO A 4 8.84 -15.94 -4.21
N LEU A 5 8.98 -14.63 -4.16
CA LEU A 5 10.15 -13.92 -4.71
C LEU A 5 11.46 -14.46 -4.13
N MET A 6 11.55 -14.58 -2.80
CA MET A 6 12.76 -15.04 -2.14
C MET A 6 12.98 -16.55 -2.37
N ALA A 7 11.90 -17.34 -2.32
CA ALA A 7 11.98 -18.77 -2.60
C ALA A 7 12.55 -19.04 -4.00
N ILE A 8 12.10 -18.30 -5.02
CA ILE A 8 12.60 -18.42 -6.40
C ILE A 8 14.07 -17.98 -6.49
N LEU A 9 14.44 -16.88 -5.83
CA LEU A 9 15.82 -16.37 -5.84
C LEU A 9 16.82 -17.33 -5.19
N PHE A 10 16.45 -17.98 -4.10
CA PHE A 10 17.36 -18.88 -3.37
C PHE A 10 17.30 -20.34 -3.85
N LYS A 11 16.25 -20.76 -4.55
CA LYS A 11 16.09 -22.13 -5.06
C LYS A 11 17.30 -22.65 -5.87
N PRO A 12 17.94 -21.88 -6.77
CA PRO A 12 19.12 -22.35 -7.49
C PRO A 12 20.33 -22.66 -6.61
N PHE A 13 20.37 -22.11 -5.43
CA PHE A 13 21.48 -22.24 -4.48
C PHE A 13 21.23 -23.27 -3.38
N HIS A 14 20.10 -24.00 -3.40
CA HIS A 14 19.68 -24.87 -2.33
C HIS A 14 20.72 -25.94 -1.98
N SER A 15 21.52 -26.43 -2.94
CA SER A 15 22.54 -27.47 -2.74
C SER A 15 23.80 -26.97 -2.01
N ILE A 16 24.02 -25.65 -1.96
CA ILE A 16 25.19 -25.03 -1.32
C ILE A 16 24.82 -24.25 -0.05
N LEU A 17 23.53 -24.05 0.20
CA LEU A 17 23.04 -23.41 1.40
C LEU A 17 22.96 -24.40 2.56
N PRO A 18 23.19 -23.97 3.82
CA PRO A 18 22.95 -24.79 5.00
C PRO A 18 21.51 -25.33 5.05
N GLU A 19 21.30 -26.51 5.66
CA GLU A 19 19.96 -27.12 5.77
C GLU A 19 18.96 -26.26 6.53
N ASP A 20 19.44 -25.47 7.50
CA ASP A 20 18.66 -24.55 8.33
C ASP A 20 18.62 -23.12 7.78
N PHE A 21 19.06 -22.91 6.52
CA PHE A 21 19.10 -21.58 5.92
C PHE A 21 17.75 -20.89 5.89
N GLN A 22 17.70 -19.67 6.42
CA GLN A 22 16.51 -18.82 6.47
C GLN A 22 16.77 -17.46 5.81
N TYR A 23 15.99 -17.11 4.79
CA TYR A 23 16.13 -15.82 4.09
C TYR A 23 15.37 -14.67 4.76
N ILE A 24 14.59 -14.92 5.83
CA ILE A 24 13.68 -13.92 6.41
C ILE A 24 14.42 -12.67 6.87
N GLY A 25 15.57 -12.81 7.55
CA GLY A 25 16.37 -11.68 8.00
C GLY A 25 16.92 -10.83 6.84
N ILE A 26 17.42 -11.50 5.79
CA ILE A 26 17.91 -10.83 4.56
C ILE A 26 16.76 -10.09 3.89
N TYR A 27 15.58 -10.73 3.79
CA TYR A 27 14.39 -10.13 3.20
C TYR A 27 13.94 -8.88 3.96
N LEU A 28 13.83 -8.92 5.28
CA LEU A 28 13.44 -7.78 6.09
C LEU A 28 14.43 -6.61 5.94
N LEU A 29 15.74 -6.91 5.94
CA LEU A 29 16.77 -5.91 5.68
C LEU A 29 16.62 -5.27 4.30
N LEU A 30 16.42 -6.07 3.26
CA LEU A 30 16.18 -5.58 1.91
C LEU A 30 14.91 -4.73 1.82
N CYS A 31 13.81 -5.16 2.46
CA CYS A 31 12.57 -4.39 2.52
C CYS A 31 12.81 -3.01 3.16
N GLN A 32 13.54 -2.94 4.27
CA GLN A 32 13.85 -1.69 4.96
C GLN A 32 14.72 -0.76 4.10
N LEU A 33 15.77 -1.29 3.48
CA LEU A 33 16.67 -0.51 2.61
C LEU A 33 15.92 0.01 1.38
N LEU A 34 15.13 -0.85 0.71
CA LEU A 34 14.34 -0.47 -0.45
C LEU A 34 13.24 0.52 -0.10
N GLN A 35 12.59 0.39 1.05
CA GLN A 35 11.60 1.35 1.52
C GLN A 35 12.19 2.74 1.72
N THR A 36 13.32 2.81 2.40
CA THR A 36 14.06 4.06 2.63
C THR A 36 14.51 4.68 1.30
N TRP A 37 15.02 3.85 0.39
CA TRP A 37 15.43 4.31 -0.94
C TRP A 37 14.25 4.83 -1.77
N MET A 38 13.13 4.10 -1.83
CA MET A 38 11.92 4.55 -2.56
C MET A 38 11.36 5.84 -1.96
N ALA A 39 11.39 6.00 -0.64
CA ALA A 39 11.01 7.23 0.03
C ALA A 39 11.89 8.42 -0.41
N TRP A 40 13.21 8.21 -0.46
CA TRP A 40 14.15 9.22 -0.96
C TRP A 40 13.85 9.62 -2.41
N LEU A 41 13.57 8.66 -3.28
CA LEU A 41 13.22 8.91 -4.68
C LEU A 41 11.88 9.66 -4.81
N LEU A 42 10.85 9.25 -4.03
CA LEU A 42 9.54 9.89 -4.01
C LEU A 42 9.65 11.37 -3.61
N LEU A 43 10.35 11.68 -2.53
CA LEU A 43 10.52 13.06 -2.06
C LEU A 43 11.29 13.92 -3.08
N GLY A 44 12.28 13.35 -3.77
CA GLY A 44 12.94 14.02 -4.90
C GLY A 44 11.99 14.31 -6.05
N ALA A 45 11.12 13.38 -6.40
CA ALA A 45 10.09 13.56 -7.42
C ALA A 45 9.07 14.64 -7.03
N MET A 46 8.81 14.81 -5.73
CA MET A 46 7.98 15.89 -5.17
C MET A 46 8.70 17.24 -5.09
N SER A 47 9.95 17.35 -5.61
CA SER A 47 10.77 18.57 -5.56
C SER A 47 11.24 18.97 -4.15
N ILE A 48 11.32 18.05 -3.23
CA ILE A 48 11.93 18.30 -1.92
C ILE A 48 13.45 18.10 -2.08
N HIS A 49 14.16 19.20 -2.37
CA HIS A 49 15.59 19.17 -2.66
C HIS A 49 16.47 19.59 -1.47
N LYS A 50 15.90 20.26 -0.45
CA LYS A 50 16.66 20.62 0.77
C LYS A 50 17.09 19.33 1.49
N PRO A 51 18.41 19.08 1.67
CA PRO A 51 18.89 17.77 2.16
C PRO A 51 18.29 17.37 3.50
N GLY A 52 18.22 18.30 4.46
CA GLY A 52 17.65 18.02 5.79
C GLY A 52 16.17 17.66 5.74
N ALA A 53 15.36 18.40 4.96
CA ALA A 53 13.94 18.11 4.82
C ALA A 53 13.72 16.77 4.10
N ARG A 54 14.51 16.49 3.04
CA ARG A 54 14.42 15.23 2.31
C ARG A 54 14.83 14.04 3.19
N LEU A 55 15.90 14.19 3.99
CA LEU A 55 16.33 13.17 4.94
C LEU A 55 15.25 12.92 6.00
N ALA A 56 14.71 13.99 6.61
CA ALA A 56 13.65 13.87 7.61
C ALA A 56 12.41 13.15 7.06
N GLY A 57 11.93 13.54 5.88
CA GLY A 57 10.80 12.86 5.23
C GLY A 57 11.12 11.40 4.86
N THR A 58 12.36 11.12 4.43
CA THR A 58 12.81 9.75 4.16
C THR A 58 12.77 8.88 5.42
N LEU A 59 13.21 9.41 6.56
CA LEU A 59 13.14 8.71 7.84
C LEU A 59 11.69 8.49 8.29
N ILE A 60 10.82 9.47 8.14
CA ILE A 60 9.40 9.35 8.47
C ILE A 60 8.74 8.22 7.65
N LEU A 61 8.94 8.20 6.34
CA LEU A 61 8.38 7.16 5.46
C LEU A 61 9.08 5.81 5.64
N GLY A 62 10.40 5.82 5.84
CA GLY A 62 11.21 4.62 6.01
C GLY A 62 10.99 3.92 7.35
N LEU A 63 10.73 4.69 8.41
CA LEU A 63 10.48 4.19 9.77
C LEU A 63 9.00 4.25 10.15
N ALA A 64 8.10 4.16 9.17
CA ALA A 64 6.68 4.24 9.38
C ALA A 64 6.18 3.13 10.34
N PRO A 65 5.41 3.47 11.41
CA PRO A 65 4.92 2.49 12.40
C PRO A 65 4.21 1.29 11.76
N VAL A 66 3.44 1.52 10.71
CA VAL A 66 2.71 0.47 9.99
C VAL A 66 3.63 -0.61 9.43
N TRP A 67 4.86 -0.27 9.03
CA TRP A 67 5.82 -1.23 8.52
C TRP A 67 6.36 -2.15 9.64
N PHE A 68 6.74 -1.59 10.78
CA PHE A 68 7.21 -2.36 11.94
C PHE A 68 6.15 -3.28 12.50
N PHE A 69 4.88 -2.87 12.46
CA PHE A 69 3.76 -3.70 12.87
C PHE A 69 3.64 -5.00 12.03
N ARG A 70 4.20 -5.04 10.82
CA ARG A 70 4.15 -6.21 9.93
C ARG A 70 5.31 -7.20 10.10
N TRP A 71 6.24 -6.98 11.00
CA TRP A 71 7.34 -7.93 11.23
C TRP A 71 6.87 -9.34 11.62
N VAL A 72 5.72 -9.47 12.26
CA VAL A 72 5.08 -10.76 12.54
C VAL A 72 4.57 -11.47 11.27
N HIS A 73 4.47 -10.76 10.16
CA HIS A 73 4.09 -11.26 8.83
C HIS A 73 5.09 -10.77 7.78
N PRO A 74 6.31 -11.33 7.73
CA PRO A 74 7.40 -10.83 6.88
C PRO A 74 7.02 -10.58 5.43
N ALA A 75 6.20 -11.45 4.82
CA ALA A 75 5.75 -11.31 3.44
C ALA A 75 5.02 -9.98 3.16
N LEU A 76 4.44 -9.34 4.19
CA LEU A 76 3.77 -8.05 4.07
C LEU A 76 4.73 -6.85 4.21
N CYS A 77 6.01 -7.06 4.56
CA CYS A 77 6.95 -5.96 4.78
C CYS A 77 7.46 -5.28 3.49
N SER A 78 7.05 -5.75 2.31
CA SER A 78 7.44 -5.13 1.02
C SER A 78 6.67 -3.83 0.71
N HIS A 79 6.46 -2.96 1.70
CA HIS A 79 5.78 -1.67 1.47
C HIS A 79 6.53 -0.75 0.49
N TYR A 80 7.81 -1.01 0.22
CA TYR A 80 8.56 -0.30 -0.80
C TYR A 80 7.90 -0.35 -2.19
N VAL A 81 7.10 -1.37 -2.51
CA VAL A 81 6.37 -1.41 -3.79
C VAL A 81 5.25 -0.37 -3.84
N LEU A 82 4.62 -0.06 -2.70
CA LEU A 82 3.60 0.99 -2.60
C LEU A 82 4.24 2.37 -2.75
N ILE A 83 5.32 2.64 -2.02
CA ILE A 83 6.07 3.90 -2.12
C ILE A 83 6.68 4.04 -3.51
N GLY A 84 7.16 2.93 -4.12
CA GLY A 84 7.65 2.89 -5.50
C GLY A 84 6.58 3.25 -6.52
N ALA A 85 5.35 2.75 -6.37
CA ALA A 85 4.22 3.13 -7.23
C ALA A 85 3.85 4.63 -7.06
N LEU A 86 3.90 5.15 -5.84
CA LEU A 86 3.72 6.59 -5.57
C LEU A 86 4.86 7.41 -6.21
N TRP A 87 6.10 6.95 -6.12
CA TRP A 87 7.24 7.58 -6.80
C TRP A 87 7.05 7.65 -8.31
N ILE A 88 6.59 6.57 -8.95
CA ILE A 88 6.31 6.54 -10.38
C ILE A 88 5.18 7.50 -10.72
N TYR A 89 4.12 7.50 -9.91
CA TYR A 89 3.02 8.45 -10.07
C TYR A 89 3.53 9.90 -10.05
N MET A 90 4.35 10.29 -9.10
CA MET A 90 4.84 11.66 -8.97
C MET A 90 5.94 11.99 -9.98
N GLY A 91 6.91 11.11 -10.19
CA GLY A 91 8.09 11.34 -11.02
C GLY A 91 7.78 11.45 -12.51
N SER A 92 6.85 10.63 -13.00
CA SER A 92 6.46 10.63 -14.42
C SER A 92 5.74 11.91 -14.89
N ARG A 93 5.34 12.80 -13.97
CA ARG A 93 4.71 14.09 -14.30
C ARG A 93 5.67 15.08 -14.96
N LYS A 94 6.96 14.99 -14.67
CA LYS A 94 7.98 15.98 -15.04
C LYS A 94 8.87 15.55 -16.20
N THR A 95 8.60 14.41 -16.80
CA THR A 95 9.46 13.82 -17.83
C THR A 95 8.79 13.85 -19.20
N GLU A 96 9.57 14.09 -20.25
CA GLU A 96 9.08 14.01 -21.63
C GLU A 96 8.78 12.57 -22.04
N SER A 97 9.68 11.63 -21.72
CA SER A 97 9.52 10.21 -22.06
C SER A 97 8.82 9.42 -20.96
N LEU A 98 7.79 8.67 -21.33
CA LEU A 98 7.08 7.75 -20.43
C LEU A 98 7.69 6.34 -20.41
N SER A 99 8.46 5.95 -21.43
CA SER A 99 8.99 4.59 -21.57
C SER A 99 9.73 4.10 -20.31
N PRO A 100 10.68 4.86 -19.71
CA PRO A 100 11.35 4.39 -18.49
C PRO A 100 10.40 4.20 -17.30
N TRP A 101 9.31 4.99 -17.23
CA TRP A 101 8.33 4.90 -16.16
C TRP A 101 7.39 3.70 -16.33
N ILE A 102 7.05 3.36 -17.56
CA ILE A 102 6.29 2.15 -17.90
C ILE A 102 7.08 0.92 -17.43
N TRP A 103 8.36 0.80 -17.78
CA TRP A 103 9.19 -0.34 -17.36
C TRP A 103 9.33 -0.44 -15.84
N ARG A 104 9.51 0.68 -15.16
CA ARG A 104 9.55 0.72 -13.69
C ARG A 104 8.21 0.25 -13.08
N GLN A 105 7.09 0.68 -13.67
CA GLN A 105 5.77 0.26 -13.19
C GLN A 105 5.52 -1.24 -13.41
N LEU A 106 5.91 -1.77 -14.58
CA LEU A 106 5.85 -3.20 -14.87
C LEU A 106 6.70 -4.01 -13.86
N LEU A 107 7.90 -3.52 -13.54
CA LEU A 107 8.78 -4.14 -12.56
C LEU A 107 8.16 -4.12 -11.14
N ILE A 108 7.60 -3.00 -10.71
CA ILE A 108 6.93 -2.88 -9.40
C ILE A 108 5.72 -3.81 -9.32
N LEU A 109 4.91 -3.88 -10.38
CA LEU A 109 3.78 -4.83 -10.46
C LEU A 109 4.26 -6.28 -10.35
N TRP A 110 5.30 -6.63 -11.11
CA TRP A 110 5.87 -7.97 -11.08
C TRP A 110 6.39 -8.33 -9.68
N ILE A 111 7.20 -7.46 -9.07
CA ILE A 111 7.72 -7.68 -7.71
C ILE A 111 6.57 -7.83 -6.71
N SER A 112 5.57 -6.96 -6.76
CA SER A 112 4.45 -7.00 -5.82
C SER A 112 3.62 -8.29 -5.92
N ALA A 113 3.46 -8.82 -7.14
CA ALA A 113 2.79 -10.10 -7.37
C ALA A 113 3.53 -11.28 -6.71
N TYR A 114 4.87 -11.26 -6.72
CA TYR A 114 5.71 -12.31 -6.13
C TYR A 114 6.02 -12.11 -4.64
N THR A 115 5.64 -10.99 -4.04
CA THR A 115 5.82 -10.77 -2.61
C THR A 115 4.58 -11.18 -1.82
N HIS A 116 3.42 -10.55 -2.09
CA HIS A 116 2.18 -10.88 -1.39
C HIS A 116 0.94 -10.39 -2.17
N PRO A 117 -0.17 -11.17 -2.23
CA PRO A 117 -1.39 -10.79 -2.96
C PRO A 117 -1.97 -9.44 -2.57
N TYR A 118 -1.99 -9.10 -1.27
CA TYR A 118 -2.45 -7.79 -0.80
C TYR A 118 -1.65 -6.63 -1.42
N LEU A 119 -0.33 -6.75 -1.43
CA LEU A 119 0.55 -5.73 -2.01
C LEU A 119 0.37 -5.66 -3.54
N GLY A 120 0.20 -6.82 -4.20
CA GLY A 120 -0.14 -6.89 -5.61
C GLY A 120 -1.42 -6.14 -5.96
N GLY A 121 -2.50 -6.39 -5.21
CA GLY A 121 -3.79 -5.72 -5.39
C GLY A 121 -3.71 -4.20 -5.17
N MET A 122 -3.03 -3.76 -4.10
CA MET A 122 -2.84 -2.32 -3.83
C MET A 122 -1.98 -1.64 -4.91
N THR A 123 -0.89 -2.28 -5.33
CA THR A 123 -0.03 -1.76 -6.39
C THR A 123 -0.75 -1.69 -7.73
N LEU A 124 -1.62 -2.66 -8.03
CA LEU A 124 -2.49 -2.63 -9.21
C LEU A 124 -3.45 -1.43 -9.16
N ALA A 125 -4.08 -1.17 -8.03
CA ALA A 125 -4.96 0.00 -7.86
C ALA A 125 -4.20 1.32 -8.04
N LEU A 126 -2.98 1.45 -7.50
CA LEU A 126 -2.12 2.61 -7.73
C LEU A 126 -1.70 2.73 -9.21
N THR A 127 -1.50 1.61 -9.90
CA THR A 127 -1.24 1.59 -11.35
C THR A 127 -2.44 2.13 -12.12
N PHE A 128 -3.65 1.73 -11.75
CA PHE A 128 -4.87 2.24 -12.37
C PHE A 128 -5.03 3.75 -12.15
N ALA A 129 -4.73 4.24 -10.95
CA ALA A 129 -4.70 5.68 -10.68
C ALA A 129 -3.69 6.41 -11.60
N TRP A 130 -2.51 5.81 -11.83
CA TRP A 130 -1.50 6.36 -12.73
C TRP A 130 -1.95 6.39 -14.19
N LEU A 131 -2.53 5.29 -14.70
CA LEU A 131 -3.07 5.22 -16.06
C LEU A 131 -4.20 6.22 -16.27
N LEU A 132 -5.10 6.35 -15.29
CA LEU A 132 -6.19 7.32 -15.33
C LEU A 132 -5.67 8.76 -15.36
N ARG A 133 -4.61 9.06 -14.60
CA ARG A 133 -3.95 10.37 -14.65
C ARG A 133 -3.35 10.65 -16.03
N LEU A 134 -2.63 9.71 -16.63
CA LEU A 134 -2.04 9.87 -17.96
C LEU A 134 -3.10 10.22 -19.01
N TRP A 135 -4.27 9.65 -18.89
CA TRP A 135 -5.39 9.91 -19.79
C TRP A 135 -6.13 11.21 -19.45
N LEU A 136 -6.68 11.33 -18.24
CA LEU A 136 -7.64 12.39 -17.92
C LEU A 136 -7.00 13.71 -17.47
N VAL A 137 -5.83 13.65 -16.85
CA VAL A 137 -5.16 14.80 -16.26
C VAL A 137 -4.04 15.31 -17.16
N ASP A 138 -3.06 14.46 -17.43
CA ASP A 138 -1.86 14.86 -18.19
C ASP A 138 -2.13 14.94 -19.69
N LYS A 139 -3.20 14.30 -20.19
CA LYS A 139 -3.58 14.20 -21.60
C LYS A 139 -2.43 13.64 -22.50
N ARG A 140 -1.55 12.84 -21.92
CA ARG A 140 -0.40 12.22 -22.59
C ARG A 140 -0.75 10.91 -23.28
N TRP A 141 -1.83 10.26 -22.82
CA TRP A 141 -2.40 9.05 -23.40
C TRP A 141 -3.81 9.31 -23.91
N GLN A 142 -4.17 8.62 -24.97
CA GLN A 142 -5.55 8.54 -25.44
C GLN A 142 -6.34 7.53 -24.60
N ALA A 143 -7.66 7.63 -24.62
CA ALA A 143 -8.54 6.74 -23.86
C ALA A 143 -8.24 5.26 -24.09
N TRP A 144 -8.05 4.84 -25.36
CA TRP A 144 -7.80 3.44 -25.71
C TRP A 144 -6.49 2.90 -25.10
N GLN A 145 -5.44 3.74 -24.98
CA GLN A 145 -4.16 3.33 -24.38
C GLN A 145 -4.33 2.99 -22.90
N SER A 146 -5.10 3.78 -22.16
CA SER A 146 -5.42 3.48 -20.77
C SER A 146 -6.36 2.29 -20.65
N LEU A 147 -7.39 2.20 -21.51
CA LEU A 147 -8.31 1.07 -21.55
C LEU A 147 -7.61 -0.26 -21.84
N VAL A 148 -6.56 -0.27 -22.67
CA VAL A 148 -5.70 -1.43 -22.90
C VAL A 148 -4.70 -1.63 -21.77
N GLY A 149 -4.20 -0.54 -21.19
CA GLY A 149 -3.26 -0.59 -20.06
C GLY A 149 -3.83 -1.24 -18.81
N PHE A 150 -5.13 -1.03 -18.51
CA PHE A 150 -5.79 -1.65 -17.36
C PHE A 150 -5.77 -3.19 -17.41
N PRO A 151 -6.27 -3.87 -18.46
CA PRO A 151 -6.22 -5.32 -18.52
C PRO A 151 -4.79 -5.86 -18.60
N ILE A 152 -3.85 -5.17 -19.25
CA ILE A 152 -2.45 -5.57 -19.26
C ILE A 152 -1.88 -5.58 -17.83
N ALA A 153 -2.08 -4.51 -17.07
CA ALA A 153 -1.62 -4.43 -15.69
C ALA A 153 -2.25 -5.52 -14.81
N ALA A 154 -3.57 -5.76 -14.95
CA ALA A 154 -4.28 -6.83 -14.26
C ALA A 154 -3.74 -8.21 -14.66
N SER A 155 -3.51 -8.45 -15.95
CA SER A 155 -2.98 -9.73 -16.46
C SER A 155 -1.60 -10.02 -15.90
N ILE A 156 -0.72 -9.03 -15.72
CA ILE A 156 0.59 -9.22 -15.08
C ILE A 156 0.42 -9.80 -13.68
N ILE A 157 -0.46 -9.24 -12.87
CA ILE A 157 -0.72 -9.73 -11.51
C ILE A 157 -1.32 -11.14 -11.56
N LEU A 158 -2.39 -11.33 -12.33
CA LEU A 158 -3.13 -12.61 -12.38
C LEU A 158 -2.29 -13.75 -12.94
N LEU A 159 -1.54 -13.52 -14.02
CA LEU A 159 -0.64 -14.53 -14.59
C LEU A 159 0.46 -14.94 -13.61
N ASN A 160 1.06 -13.97 -12.91
CA ASN A 160 2.07 -14.30 -11.91
C ASN A 160 1.47 -15.07 -10.72
N TRP A 161 0.27 -14.71 -10.27
CA TRP A 161 -0.44 -15.48 -9.22
C TRP A 161 -0.79 -16.89 -9.67
N TRP A 162 -1.14 -17.06 -10.96
CA TRP A 162 -1.38 -18.38 -11.53
C TRP A 162 -0.09 -19.21 -11.58
N VAL A 163 1.02 -18.64 -12.03
CA VAL A 163 2.34 -19.30 -12.07
C VAL A 163 2.80 -19.72 -10.67
N ILE A 164 2.56 -18.90 -9.65
CA ILE A 164 2.90 -19.22 -8.25
C ILE A 164 1.97 -20.28 -7.65
N GLY A 165 0.81 -20.54 -8.27
CA GLY A 165 -0.14 -21.55 -7.82
C GLY A 165 -1.21 -21.03 -6.84
N TYR A 166 -1.39 -19.73 -6.68
CA TYR A 166 -2.41 -19.19 -5.78
C TYR A 166 -3.85 -19.58 -6.14
N PHE A 167 -4.13 -19.89 -7.40
CA PHE A 167 -5.44 -20.39 -7.83
C PHE A 167 -5.64 -21.90 -7.69
N GLY A 168 -4.56 -22.64 -7.38
CA GLY A 168 -4.62 -24.11 -7.16
C GLY A 168 -4.88 -24.51 -5.72
N VAL A 169 -4.89 -23.55 -4.79
CA VAL A 169 -5.18 -23.80 -3.37
C VAL A 169 -6.69 -23.84 -3.20
N SER A 170 -7.26 -25.04 -2.94
CA SER A 170 -8.68 -25.16 -2.61
C SER A 170 -9.00 -24.38 -1.34
N SER A 171 -10.10 -23.63 -1.36
CA SER A 171 -10.63 -22.95 -0.18
C SER A 171 -11.26 -23.92 0.84
N GLU A 172 -11.32 -25.22 0.53
CA GLU A 172 -11.80 -26.26 1.43
C GLU A 172 -10.87 -26.34 2.65
N GLY A 173 -11.39 -25.92 3.79
CA GLY A 173 -10.66 -25.89 5.07
C GLY A 173 -10.06 -24.55 5.48
N MET A 174 -9.92 -23.58 4.58
CA MET A 174 -9.69 -22.20 4.96
C MET A 174 -11.05 -21.57 5.28
N GLY A 175 -11.46 -21.61 6.55
CA GLY A 175 -12.73 -21.04 6.97
C GLY A 175 -12.91 -19.65 6.40
N THR A 176 -14.03 -19.43 5.75
CA THR A 176 -14.47 -18.17 5.13
C THR A 176 -14.74 -17.05 6.15
N VAL A 177 -14.37 -17.28 7.42
CA VAL A 177 -14.55 -16.35 8.52
C VAL A 177 -13.44 -15.30 8.47
N GLY A 178 -13.81 -14.03 8.38
CA GLY A 178 -12.84 -12.92 8.46
C GLY A 178 -13.20 -11.68 7.66
N LEU A 179 -14.02 -11.78 6.61
CA LEU A 179 -14.56 -10.59 5.96
C LEU A 179 -15.49 -9.86 6.95
N GLY A 180 -15.28 -8.55 7.12
CA GLY A 180 -16.01 -7.78 8.13
C GLY A 180 -15.40 -7.79 9.54
N GLU A 181 -14.42 -8.67 9.84
CA GLU A 181 -13.76 -8.72 11.15
C GLU A 181 -12.42 -7.96 11.18
N TYR A 182 -11.55 -8.23 10.19
CA TYR A 182 -10.20 -7.64 10.09
C TYR A 182 -10.23 -6.33 9.30
N THR A 183 -11.05 -5.39 9.78
CA THR A 183 -11.38 -4.15 9.07
C THR A 183 -10.57 -2.96 9.56
N LEU A 184 -10.62 -1.87 8.81
CA LEU A 184 -10.09 -0.57 9.22
C LEU A 184 -11.08 0.10 10.18
N ASN A 185 -10.60 0.55 11.34
CA ASN A 185 -11.29 1.51 12.18
C ASN A 185 -10.95 2.94 11.72
N ILE A 186 -11.92 3.83 11.69
CA ILE A 186 -11.68 5.23 11.30
C ILE A 186 -10.63 5.91 12.20
N LEU A 187 -10.53 5.52 13.47
CA LEU A 187 -9.54 6.04 14.40
C LEU A 187 -8.13 5.45 14.23
N SER A 188 -7.93 4.45 13.35
CA SER A 188 -6.65 3.74 13.20
C SER A 188 -5.46 4.65 12.88
N PHE A 189 -5.68 5.80 12.22
CA PHE A 189 -4.62 6.77 11.95
C PHE A 189 -4.06 7.44 13.22
N PHE A 190 -4.82 7.39 14.30
CA PHE A 190 -4.50 8.02 15.59
C PHE A 190 -4.29 6.99 16.72
N ASP A 191 -4.60 5.71 16.48
CA ASP A 191 -4.50 4.63 17.45
C ASP A 191 -3.11 4.00 17.48
N SER A 192 -2.40 4.16 18.60
CA SER A 192 -1.05 3.64 18.81
C SER A 192 -1.01 2.15 19.17
N LEU A 193 -2.14 1.51 19.42
CA LEU A 193 -2.26 0.16 20.00
C LEU A 193 -1.41 -0.03 21.29
N ASN A 194 -1.15 1.03 22.06
CA ASN A 194 -0.25 1.08 23.23
C ASN A 194 1.21 0.62 22.99
N SER A 195 1.53 0.15 21.80
CA SER A 195 2.85 -0.41 21.48
C SER A 195 3.73 0.55 20.68
N TYR A 196 3.13 1.54 20.01
CA TYR A 196 3.82 2.43 19.07
C TYR A 196 3.90 3.89 19.54
N SER A 197 3.44 4.19 20.74
CA SER A 197 3.62 5.47 21.41
C SER A 197 3.48 5.32 22.92
N THR A 198 4.36 5.99 23.66
CA THR A 198 4.24 6.15 25.11
C THR A 198 3.39 7.37 25.48
N PHE A 199 3.18 8.30 24.56
CA PHE A 199 2.45 9.54 24.79
C PHE A 199 0.99 9.50 24.30
N VAL A 200 0.72 8.65 23.30
CA VAL A 200 -0.63 8.50 22.74
C VAL A 200 -1.15 7.13 23.17
N PRO A 201 -2.18 7.07 24.03
CA PRO A 201 -2.76 5.80 24.43
C PRO A 201 -3.49 5.12 23.29
N SER A 202 -3.76 3.82 23.41
CA SER A 202 -4.64 3.13 22.48
C SER A 202 -6.05 3.72 22.55
N LEU A 203 -6.65 3.88 21.39
CA LEU A 203 -8.03 4.27 21.26
C LEU A 203 -8.94 3.03 21.27
N PRO A 204 -10.20 3.16 21.69
CA PRO A 204 -11.15 2.06 21.62
C PRO A 204 -11.28 1.53 20.19
N HIS A 205 -11.26 0.21 20.03
CA HIS A 205 -11.45 -0.46 18.74
C HIS A 205 -12.02 -1.87 18.94
N MET A 206 -12.67 -2.41 17.94
CA MET A 206 -13.20 -3.77 17.97
C MET A 206 -12.05 -4.80 17.90
N PRO A 207 -12.21 -5.98 18.51
CA PRO A 207 -11.26 -7.08 18.34
C PRO A 207 -10.98 -7.36 16.86
N LYS A 208 -9.73 -7.74 16.53
CA LYS A 208 -9.26 -8.03 15.17
C LYS A 208 -9.09 -6.81 14.23
N GLN A 209 -9.56 -5.60 14.59
CA GLN A 209 -9.32 -4.39 13.79
C GLN A 209 -7.86 -3.90 13.79
N TYR A 210 -6.99 -4.54 14.58
CA TYR A 210 -5.53 -4.32 14.53
C TYR A 210 -4.94 -4.57 13.12
N GLU A 211 -5.61 -5.36 12.27
CA GLU A 211 -5.19 -5.55 10.89
C GLU A 211 -5.29 -4.28 10.03
N GLY A 212 -6.16 -3.36 10.40
CA GLY A 212 -6.27 -2.02 9.83
C GLY A 212 -5.33 -0.99 10.46
N PHE A 213 -4.29 -1.42 11.20
CA PHE A 213 -3.34 -0.51 11.84
C PHE A 213 -2.72 0.47 10.84
N ALA A 214 -2.87 1.77 11.11
CA ALA A 214 -2.46 2.87 10.24
C ALA A 214 -1.93 4.07 11.04
N TYR A 215 -1.43 3.86 12.25
CA TYR A 215 -0.95 4.93 13.12
C TYR A 215 0.14 5.77 12.44
N LEU A 216 -0.11 7.09 12.33
CA LEU A 216 0.81 8.02 11.66
C LEU A 216 2.07 8.31 12.49
N GLY A 217 2.07 7.93 13.77
CA GLY A 217 3.06 8.41 14.72
C GLY A 217 2.74 9.81 15.21
N LEU A 218 3.15 10.16 16.44
CA LEU A 218 2.90 11.49 17.00
C LEU A 218 3.46 12.60 16.10
N GLY A 219 4.68 12.41 15.58
CA GLY A 219 5.32 13.36 14.66
C GLY A 219 4.52 13.55 13.36
N GLY A 220 4.01 12.45 12.77
CA GLY A 220 3.16 12.50 11.58
C GLY A 220 1.84 13.23 11.83
N ILE A 221 1.20 12.97 12.98
CA ILE A 221 -0.03 13.68 13.37
C ILE A 221 0.23 15.19 13.51
N LEU A 222 1.30 15.57 14.19
CA LEU A 222 1.65 16.99 14.36
C LEU A 222 1.95 17.69 13.03
N LEU A 223 2.69 17.02 12.13
CA LEU A 223 2.97 17.53 10.78
C LEU A 223 1.68 17.67 9.95
N LEU A 224 0.78 16.70 10.03
CA LEU A 224 -0.51 16.76 9.35
C LEU A 224 -1.33 17.95 9.84
N LEU A 225 -1.46 18.12 11.16
CA LEU A 225 -2.19 19.25 11.76
C LEU A 225 -1.56 20.59 11.36
N MET A 226 -0.23 20.70 11.43
CA MET A 226 0.49 21.91 11.01
C MET A 226 0.25 22.22 9.52
N THR A 227 0.31 21.20 8.67
CA THR A 227 0.06 21.35 7.23
C THR A 227 -1.36 21.85 6.96
N LEU A 228 -2.36 21.30 7.65
CA LEU A 228 -3.75 21.74 7.54
C LEU A 228 -3.91 23.20 7.95
N VAL A 229 -3.34 23.59 9.11
CA VAL A 229 -3.38 25.00 9.57
C VAL A 229 -2.72 25.96 8.58
N LEU A 230 -1.54 25.59 8.06
CA LEU A 230 -0.83 26.42 7.07
C LEU A 230 -1.62 26.56 5.77
N ARG A 231 -2.24 25.50 5.28
CA ARG A 231 -3.08 25.54 4.07
C ARG A 231 -4.33 26.40 4.25
N PHE A 232 -5.00 26.31 5.41
CA PHE A 232 -6.14 27.20 5.70
C PHE A 232 -5.73 28.67 5.70
N ARG A 233 -4.53 29.00 6.20
CA ARG A 233 -4.01 30.38 6.19
C ARG A 233 -3.58 30.85 4.82
N ALA A 234 -2.92 30.00 4.04
CA ALA A 234 -2.36 30.37 2.74
C ALA A 234 -3.40 30.53 1.63
N LYS A 235 -4.65 30.05 1.82
CA LYS A 235 -5.73 30.02 0.81
C LYS A 235 -5.30 29.45 -0.54
N GLU A 236 -4.26 28.61 -0.55
CA GLU A 236 -3.73 28.01 -1.78
C GLU A 236 -4.74 27.04 -2.40
N LYS A 237 -5.21 27.40 -3.58
CA LYS A 237 -6.05 26.55 -4.42
C LYS A 237 -5.15 25.90 -5.47
N GLY A 238 -5.15 24.55 -5.56
CA GLY A 238 -4.64 23.95 -6.79
C GLY A 238 -3.64 22.79 -6.69
N VAL A 239 -2.98 22.53 -5.56
CA VAL A 239 -2.01 21.42 -5.45
C VAL A 239 -2.66 20.05 -5.68
N LEU A 240 -3.96 19.91 -5.41
CA LEU A 240 -4.68 18.65 -5.53
C LEU A 240 -5.19 18.33 -6.94
N HIS A 241 -5.23 19.31 -7.87
CA HIS A 241 -5.87 19.13 -9.17
C HIS A 241 -5.28 17.96 -9.98
N GLY A 242 -3.97 17.76 -9.94
CA GLY A 242 -3.32 16.64 -10.64
C GLY A 242 -3.25 15.33 -9.85
N LEU A 243 -3.74 15.30 -8.61
CA LEU A 243 -3.66 14.15 -7.70
C LEU A 243 -5.01 13.46 -7.49
N TRP A 244 -6.11 13.98 -8.04
CA TRP A 244 -7.43 13.43 -7.79
C TRP A 244 -7.57 11.93 -8.14
N PRO A 245 -6.94 11.38 -9.23
CA PRO A 245 -7.04 9.95 -9.47
C PRO A 245 -6.39 9.12 -8.35
N LEU A 246 -5.25 9.61 -7.83
CA LEU A 246 -4.56 8.96 -6.71
C LEU A 246 -5.42 8.98 -5.44
N TRP A 247 -5.99 10.14 -5.09
CA TRP A 247 -6.90 10.26 -3.95
C TRP A 247 -8.15 9.39 -4.11
N ALA A 248 -8.71 9.32 -5.33
CA ALA A 248 -9.88 8.50 -5.62
C ALA A 248 -9.58 7.00 -5.37
N PHE A 249 -8.48 6.47 -5.93
CA PHE A 249 -8.14 5.06 -5.75
C PHE A 249 -7.71 4.74 -4.31
N CYS A 250 -6.93 5.61 -3.66
CA CYS A 250 -6.60 5.44 -2.24
C CYS A 250 -7.85 5.51 -1.36
N GLY A 251 -8.79 6.41 -1.66
CA GLY A 251 -10.08 6.50 -0.98
C GLY A 251 -10.96 5.26 -1.18
N LEU A 252 -11.06 4.76 -2.41
CA LEU A 252 -11.77 3.51 -2.70
C LEU A 252 -11.17 2.31 -1.94
N MET A 253 -9.84 2.22 -1.89
CA MET A 253 -9.16 1.19 -1.10
C MET A 253 -9.43 1.36 0.41
N ALA A 254 -9.50 2.57 0.93
CA ALA A 254 -9.83 2.83 2.32
C ALA A 254 -11.30 2.49 2.64
N VAL A 255 -12.23 2.77 1.72
CA VAL A 255 -13.64 2.34 1.84
C VAL A 255 -13.72 0.81 1.84
N TYR A 256 -13.01 0.14 0.94
CA TYR A 256 -12.91 -1.33 0.95
C TYR A 256 -12.27 -1.85 2.25
N ALA A 257 -11.26 -1.15 2.80
CA ALA A 257 -10.62 -1.52 4.06
C ALA A 257 -11.59 -1.48 5.26
N MET A 258 -12.57 -0.57 5.26
CA MET A 258 -13.62 -0.52 6.29
C MET A 258 -14.62 -1.67 6.18
N SER A 259 -14.67 -2.37 5.02
CA SER A 259 -15.56 -3.52 4.77
C SER A 259 -17.04 -3.19 4.97
N THR A 260 -17.84 -4.18 5.41
CA THR A 260 -19.29 -4.11 5.56
C THR A 260 -19.76 -3.53 6.90
N ASP A 261 -18.84 -3.44 7.87
CA ASP A 261 -19.12 -2.89 9.20
C ASP A 261 -18.14 -1.75 9.49
N ILE A 262 -18.60 -0.51 9.40
CA ILE A 262 -17.79 0.69 9.61
C ILE A 262 -17.86 1.11 11.07
N TYR A 263 -16.69 1.23 11.71
CA TYR A 263 -16.55 1.59 13.11
C TYR A 263 -15.75 2.88 13.32
N VAL A 264 -16.18 3.66 14.32
CA VAL A 264 -15.43 4.75 14.95
C VAL A 264 -15.23 4.35 16.41
N GLY A 265 -14.05 3.90 16.76
CA GLY A 265 -13.84 3.27 18.05
C GLY A 265 -14.64 1.96 18.16
N GLU A 266 -15.39 1.82 19.24
CA GLU A 266 -16.31 0.69 19.45
C GLU A 266 -17.73 0.96 18.90
N PHE A 267 -17.99 2.20 18.45
CA PHE A 267 -19.29 2.58 17.92
C PHE A 267 -19.40 2.18 16.44
N ARG A 268 -20.38 1.34 16.12
CA ARG A 268 -20.70 0.97 14.75
C ARG A 268 -21.50 2.08 14.07
N LEU A 269 -20.84 2.78 13.13
CA LEU A 269 -21.44 3.88 12.40
C LEU A 269 -22.41 3.40 11.31
N LEU A 270 -22.02 2.35 10.58
CA LEU A 270 -22.78 1.84 9.45
C LEU A 270 -22.58 0.33 9.31
N LYS A 271 -23.66 -0.38 8.98
CA LYS A 271 -23.61 -1.78 8.55
C LYS A 271 -24.37 -1.89 7.24
N TYR A 272 -23.78 -2.57 6.27
CA TYR A 272 -24.41 -2.90 5.00
C TYR A 272 -23.94 -4.28 4.51
N SER A 273 -24.58 -4.83 3.51
CA SER A 273 -24.14 -6.07 2.86
C SER A 273 -23.77 -5.78 1.41
N TRP A 274 -22.79 -6.46 0.92
CA TRP A 274 -22.51 -6.48 -0.51
C TRP A 274 -23.42 -7.51 -1.19
N ALA A 275 -23.57 -7.40 -2.52
CA ALA A 275 -24.20 -8.46 -3.27
C ALA A 275 -23.34 -9.73 -3.19
N ASP A 276 -23.97 -10.90 -3.10
CA ASP A 276 -23.32 -12.18 -2.81
C ASP A 276 -22.11 -12.46 -3.73
N PHE A 277 -22.25 -12.15 -5.03
CA PHE A 277 -21.16 -12.34 -6.00
C PHE A 277 -19.93 -11.44 -5.74
N ILE A 278 -20.12 -10.25 -5.12
CA ILE A 278 -19.03 -9.35 -4.72
C ILE A 278 -18.40 -9.86 -3.45
N GLU A 279 -19.23 -10.27 -2.48
CA GLU A 279 -18.78 -10.78 -1.19
C GLU A 279 -17.91 -12.03 -1.37
N GLU A 280 -18.34 -12.99 -2.20
CA GLU A 280 -17.58 -14.18 -2.55
C GLU A 280 -16.17 -13.84 -3.09
N LYS A 281 -16.06 -12.83 -3.96
CA LYS A 281 -14.74 -12.41 -4.49
C LYS A 281 -13.93 -11.60 -3.50
N ALA A 282 -14.60 -10.78 -2.68
CA ALA A 282 -13.93 -9.97 -1.66
C ALA A 282 -13.33 -10.81 -0.52
N GLN A 283 -13.92 -11.97 -0.22
CA GLN A 283 -13.43 -12.90 0.80
C GLN A 283 -12.00 -13.40 0.55
N VAL A 284 -11.51 -13.37 -0.69
CA VAL A 284 -10.11 -13.66 -1.03
C VAL A 284 -9.15 -12.76 -0.23
N PHE A 285 -9.57 -11.53 0.05
CA PHE A 285 -8.83 -10.55 0.86
C PHE A 285 -9.52 -10.32 2.21
N ARG A 286 -9.66 -11.39 3.01
CA ARG A 286 -10.39 -11.35 4.30
C ARG A 286 -9.92 -10.25 5.28
N ALA A 287 -8.62 -9.93 5.32
CA ALA A 287 -8.07 -8.84 6.13
C ALA A 287 -8.10 -7.52 5.33
N THR A 288 -9.32 -7.03 5.07
CA THR A 288 -9.55 -5.84 4.25
C THR A 288 -8.86 -4.60 4.81
N GLY A 289 -8.74 -4.47 6.14
CA GLY A 289 -8.11 -3.34 6.81
C GLY A 289 -6.72 -2.96 6.26
N ARG A 290 -5.98 -3.93 5.71
CA ARG A 290 -4.65 -3.72 5.12
C ARG A 290 -4.69 -2.77 3.90
N PHE A 291 -5.81 -2.69 3.20
CA PHE A 291 -5.93 -1.83 2.01
C PHE A 291 -5.87 -0.33 2.31
N VAL A 292 -5.79 0.07 3.58
CA VAL A 292 -5.55 1.46 3.98
C VAL A 292 -4.12 1.94 3.69
N TRP A 293 -3.13 1.05 3.51
CA TRP A 293 -1.72 1.45 3.44
C TRP A 293 -1.37 2.42 2.31
N PRO A 294 -1.93 2.33 1.10
CA PRO A 294 -1.71 3.36 0.08
C PRO A 294 -2.17 4.75 0.52
N LEU A 295 -3.34 4.85 1.17
CA LEU A 295 -3.82 6.11 1.74
C LEU A 295 -2.91 6.58 2.88
N TYR A 296 -2.45 5.67 3.73
CA TYR A 296 -1.52 5.97 4.82
C TYR A 296 -0.25 6.67 4.30
N TYR A 297 0.41 6.09 3.29
CA TYR A 297 1.61 6.70 2.69
C TYR A 297 1.33 7.97 1.88
N LEU A 298 0.13 8.15 1.40
CA LEU A 298 -0.28 9.38 0.72
C LEU A 298 -0.53 10.54 1.69
N VAL A 299 -0.99 10.24 2.91
CA VAL A 299 -1.25 11.22 3.97
C VAL A 299 0.02 11.62 4.70
N LEU A 300 0.93 10.66 4.91
CA LEU A 300 2.20 10.86 5.61
C LEU A 300 3.20 11.64 4.74
#